data_59a03b4201aca260b3d6c7d70368535f
#
_entry.id   59a03b4201aca260b3d6c7d70368535f
#
_cell.length_a   1.000
_cell.length_b   1.000
_cell.length_c   1.000
_cell.angle_alpha   90.00
_cell.angle_beta   90.00
_cell.angle_gamma   90.00
#
_symmetry.space_group_name_H-M   'P 1'
#
loop_
_entity.id
_entity.type
_entity.pdbx_description
1 polymer ?
#
loop_
_entity_poly.entity_id
_entity_poly.type
_entity_poly.pdbx_seq_one_letter_code
_entity_poly.pdbx_strand_id
1 'polypeptide(L)'
;MEKYFSEQKQAKGYVNMVQEILKMMMENASIEEVNDFLYELGQRLAKHNPINANDSLSDFHIQINEKLNLLGFGVAQIEDLNTALQITHHQIEECTDKSFSDTWLKAFAVVLCGLYQAYFSQAGAPSALVCKVVSIVAPNEVVLQLKKRS
;
A
#
# COMPACT_ATOMS: atom_id res chain seq x y z
N MET A 1 -21.69 -20.34 -8.74
CA MET A 1 -20.49 -21.12 -9.13
C MET A 1 -19.66 -20.42 -10.20
N GLU A 2 -20.25 -20.00 -11.29
CA GLU A 2 -19.55 -19.26 -12.36
C GLU A 2 -18.94 -17.97 -11.84
N LYS A 3 -19.69 -17.19 -11.07
CA LYS A 3 -19.22 -15.96 -10.44
C LYS A 3 -18.02 -16.20 -9.56
N TYR A 4 -18.06 -17.25 -8.74
CA TYR A 4 -16.99 -17.63 -7.84
C TYR A 4 -15.70 -17.97 -8.60
N PHE A 5 -15.80 -18.76 -9.64
CA PHE A 5 -14.66 -19.13 -10.48
C PHE A 5 -14.05 -17.91 -11.17
N SER A 6 -14.90 -17.04 -11.71
CA SER A 6 -14.48 -15.85 -12.41
C SER A 6 -13.68 -14.89 -11.51
N GLU A 7 -14.19 -14.64 -10.31
CA GLU A 7 -13.55 -13.72 -9.35
C GLU A 7 -12.19 -14.25 -8.90
N GLN A 8 -12.10 -15.52 -8.55
CA GLN A 8 -10.85 -16.10 -8.07
C GLN A 8 -9.76 -16.13 -9.14
N LYS A 9 -10.11 -16.55 -10.34
CA LYS A 9 -9.15 -16.61 -11.45
C LYS A 9 -8.61 -15.25 -11.82
N GLN A 10 -9.47 -14.24 -11.88
CA GLN A 10 -9.07 -12.88 -12.22
C GLN A 10 -8.12 -12.30 -11.19
N ALA A 11 -8.46 -12.43 -9.90
CA ALA A 11 -7.63 -11.90 -8.82
C ALA A 11 -6.22 -12.49 -8.84
N LYS A 12 -6.11 -13.82 -8.95
CA LYS A 12 -4.81 -14.49 -8.98
C LYS A 12 -4.00 -14.13 -10.21
N GLY A 13 -4.64 -14.07 -11.36
CA GLY A 13 -3.97 -13.73 -12.61
C GLY A 13 -3.36 -12.35 -12.59
N TYR A 14 -4.10 -11.38 -12.10
CA TYR A 14 -3.62 -10.00 -12.02
C TYR A 14 -2.47 -9.86 -11.02
N VAL A 15 -2.55 -10.50 -9.87
CA VAL A 15 -1.49 -10.46 -8.88
C VAL A 15 -0.21 -11.10 -9.44
N ASN A 16 -0.33 -12.28 -10.05
CA ASN A 16 0.82 -12.96 -10.66
C ASN A 16 1.45 -12.10 -11.76
N MET A 17 0.63 -11.46 -12.59
CA MET A 17 1.12 -10.59 -13.65
C MET A 17 1.90 -9.40 -13.08
N VAL A 18 1.38 -8.77 -12.04
CA VAL A 18 2.06 -7.65 -11.39
C VAL A 18 3.39 -8.09 -10.80
N GLN A 19 3.43 -9.26 -10.16
CA GLN A 19 4.66 -9.79 -9.58
C GLN A 19 5.71 -10.07 -10.65
N GLU A 20 5.31 -10.60 -11.81
CA GLU A 20 6.23 -10.83 -12.93
C GLU A 20 6.72 -9.51 -13.52
N ILE A 21 5.86 -8.51 -13.66
CA ILE A 21 6.26 -7.19 -14.12
C ILE A 21 7.32 -6.60 -13.19
N LEU A 22 7.11 -6.72 -11.88
CA LEU A 22 8.06 -6.22 -10.89
C LEU A 22 9.42 -6.90 -11.01
N LYS A 23 9.43 -8.23 -11.21
CA LYS A 23 10.69 -8.97 -11.43
C LYS A 23 11.43 -8.42 -12.65
N MET A 24 10.72 -8.21 -13.76
CA MET A 24 11.30 -7.67 -14.99
C MET A 24 11.89 -6.27 -14.78
N MET A 25 11.18 -5.44 -14.02
CA MET A 25 11.66 -4.09 -13.69
C MET A 25 12.96 -4.15 -12.90
N MET A 26 13.02 -5.02 -11.90
CA MET A 26 14.21 -5.16 -11.05
C MET A 26 15.42 -5.71 -11.81
N GLU A 27 15.19 -6.47 -12.88
CA GLU A 27 16.25 -6.95 -13.74
C GLU A 27 16.81 -5.86 -14.67
N ASN A 28 16.04 -4.80 -14.92
CA ASN A 28 16.35 -3.81 -15.95
C ASN A 28 16.55 -2.38 -15.44
N ALA A 29 16.39 -2.15 -14.13
CA ALA A 29 16.52 -0.83 -13.55
C ALA A 29 17.17 -0.92 -12.16
N SER A 30 17.68 0.22 -11.67
CA SER A 30 18.24 0.28 -10.32
C SER A 30 17.12 0.18 -9.29
N ILE A 31 17.49 -0.23 -8.06
CA ILE A 31 16.49 -0.29 -6.97
C ILE A 31 15.91 1.09 -6.67
N GLU A 32 16.71 2.15 -6.82
CA GLU A 32 16.22 3.52 -6.62
C GLU A 32 15.15 3.89 -7.64
N GLU A 33 15.40 3.57 -8.91
CA GLU A 33 14.44 3.84 -9.99
C GLU A 33 13.14 3.05 -9.78
N VAL A 34 13.25 1.78 -9.37
CA VAL A 34 12.09 0.93 -9.09
C VAL A 34 11.29 1.51 -7.92
N ASN A 35 11.96 1.91 -6.84
CA ASN A 35 11.28 2.47 -5.67
C ASN A 35 10.58 3.79 -5.99
N ASP A 36 11.20 4.65 -6.78
CA ASP A 36 10.57 5.91 -7.22
C ASP A 36 9.30 5.63 -8.02
N PHE A 37 9.38 4.67 -8.93
CA PHE A 37 8.23 4.25 -9.72
C PHE A 37 7.10 3.70 -8.84
N LEU A 38 7.43 2.82 -7.89
CA LEU A 38 6.45 2.20 -7.01
C LEU A 38 5.77 3.22 -6.08
N TYR A 39 6.52 4.18 -5.59
CA TYR A 39 5.97 5.27 -4.78
C TYR A 39 4.96 6.09 -5.59
N GLU A 40 5.34 6.47 -6.80
CA GLU A 40 4.44 7.20 -7.70
C GLU A 40 3.21 6.37 -8.05
N LEU A 41 3.38 5.07 -8.25
CA LEU A 41 2.26 4.17 -8.51
C LEU A 41 1.23 4.22 -7.37
N GLY A 42 1.71 4.17 -6.13
CA GLY A 42 0.84 4.29 -4.96
C GLY A 42 0.07 5.61 -4.95
N GLN A 43 0.75 6.71 -5.25
CA GLN A 43 0.11 8.03 -5.33
C GLN A 43 -0.95 8.09 -6.42
N ARG A 44 -0.69 7.50 -7.57
CA ARG A 44 -1.66 7.45 -8.68
C ARG A 44 -2.88 6.60 -8.33
N LEU A 45 -2.69 5.49 -7.64
CA LEU A 45 -3.80 4.65 -7.18
C LEU A 45 -4.73 5.43 -6.25
N ALA A 46 -4.17 6.20 -5.32
CA ALA A 46 -4.95 7.05 -4.43
C ALA A 46 -5.70 8.15 -5.21
N LYS A 47 -5.07 8.70 -6.23
CA LYS A 47 -5.68 9.73 -7.06
C LYS A 47 -6.87 9.20 -7.85
N HIS A 48 -6.76 7.98 -8.35
CA HIS A 48 -7.84 7.33 -9.10
C HIS A 48 -8.94 6.78 -8.20
N ASN A 49 -8.67 6.61 -6.92
CA ASN A 49 -9.61 6.09 -5.93
C ASN A 49 -9.65 7.03 -4.73
N PRO A 50 -10.06 8.29 -4.93
CA PRO A 50 -9.91 9.31 -3.89
C PRO A 50 -10.86 9.11 -2.72
N ILE A 51 -10.46 9.63 -1.55
CA ILE A 51 -11.31 9.74 -0.38
C ILE A 51 -11.84 11.16 -0.28
N ASN A 52 -12.89 11.35 0.51
CA ASN A 52 -13.38 12.68 0.83
C ASN A 52 -12.59 13.25 1.99
N ALA A 53 -12.28 14.55 1.94
CA ALA A 53 -11.68 15.25 3.07
C ALA A 53 -12.64 15.21 4.25
N ASN A 54 -12.10 15.01 5.46
CA ASN A 54 -12.90 14.98 6.68
C ASN A 54 -12.03 15.39 7.86
N ASP A 55 -12.68 15.71 8.99
CA ASP A 55 -12.02 16.22 10.17
C ASP A 55 -11.73 15.14 11.22
N SER A 56 -12.12 13.90 10.95
CA SER A 56 -12.09 12.83 11.93
C SER A 56 -11.16 11.71 11.48
N LEU A 57 -10.26 11.30 12.37
CA LEU A 57 -9.41 10.13 12.12
C LEU A 57 -10.25 8.86 11.96
N SER A 58 -11.35 8.78 12.68
CA SER A 58 -12.28 7.65 12.59
C SER A 58 -12.90 7.54 11.19
N ASP A 59 -13.37 8.65 10.62
CA ASP A 59 -13.90 8.67 9.25
C ASP A 59 -12.85 8.36 8.23
N PHE A 60 -11.65 8.90 8.42
CA PHE A 60 -10.51 8.61 7.56
C PHE A 60 -10.21 7.10 7.54
N HIS A 61 -10.19 6.48 8.71
CA HIS A 61 -9.94 5.05 8.87
C HIS A 61 -10.98 4.22 8.10
N ILE A 62 -12.24 4.59 8.23
CA ILE A 62 -13.35 3.91 7.53
C ILE A 62 -13.16 4.04 6.01
N GLN A 63 -12.93 5.25 5.51
CA GLN A 63 -12.78 5.50 4.07
C GLN A 63 -11.58 4.77 3.47
N ILE A 64 -10.46 4.77 4.19
CA ILE A 64 -9.25 4.06 3.75
C ILE A 64 -9.56 2.57 3.57
N ASN A 65 -10.20 1.95 4.57
CA ASN A 65 -10.49 0.52 4.48
C ASN A 65 -11.50 0.19 3.38
N GLU A 66 -12.43 1.09 3.08
CA GLU A 66 -13.31 0.92 1.93
C GLU A 66 -12.53 0.88 0.63
N LYS A 67 -11.56 1.79 0.46
CA LYS A 67 -10.73 1.84 -0.75
C LYS A 67 -9.79 0.65 -0.84
N LEU A 68 -9.18 0.26 0.26
CA LEU A 68 -8.33 -0.92 0.29
C LEU A 68 -9.10 -2.19 -0.07
N ASN A 69 -10.33 -2.28 0.41
CA ASN A 69 -11.20 -3.41 0.06
C ASN A 69 -11.51 -3.45 -1.43
N LEU A 70 -11.82 -2.29 -2.01
CA LEU A 70 -12.06 -2.18 -3.46
C LEU A 70 -10.84 -2.61 -4.27
N LEU A 71 -9.65 -2.24 -3.82
CA LEU A 71 -8.40 -2.55 -4.51
C LEU A 71 -7.90 -3.98 -4.22
N GLY A 72 -8.45 -4.64 -3.21
CA GLY A 72 -7.97 -5.95 -2.79
C GLY A 72 -6.62 -5.90 -2.11
N PHE A 73 -6.30 -4.79 -1.41
CA PHE A 73 -4.98 -4.54 -0.84
C PHE A 73 -4.85 -4.94 0.63
N GLY A 74 -5.91 -5.45 1.24
CA GLY A 74 -5.87 -5.84 2.65
C GLY A 74 -6.58 -4.85 3.56
N VAL A 75 -6.08 -4.72 4.80
CA VAL A 75 -6.75 -3.96 5.85
C VAL A 75 -5.75 -3.09 6.61
N ALA A 76 -6.15 -1.87 6.93
CA ALA A 76 -5.34 -0.93 7.69
C ALA A 76 -5.89 -0.74 9.10
N GLN A 77 -5.00 -0.72 10.09
CA GLN A 77 -5.28 -0.25 11.45
C GLN A 77 -4.44 1.00 11.66
N ILE A 78 -5.08 2.07 12.11
CA ILE A 78 -4.41 3.36 12.30
C ILE A 78 -4.52 3.76 13.76
N GLU A 79 -3.37 4.05 14.38
CA GLU A 79 -3.26 4.48 15.76
C GLU A 79 -2.62 5.84 15.85
N ASP A 80 -3.16 6.70 16.72
CA ASP A 80 -2.55 7.98 17.05
C ASP A 80 -1.60 7.77 18.23
N LEU A 81 -0.30 7.92 17.97
CA LEU A 81 0.75 7.77 18.99
C LEU A 81 1.20 9.13 19.56
N ASN A 82 0.46 10.20 19.30
CA ASN A 82 0.75 11.60 19.66
C ASN A 82 1.92 12.19 18.86
N THR A 83 3.03 11.49 18.71
CA THR A 83 4.19 11.95 17.93
C THR A 83 4.14 11.52 16.48
N ALA A 84 3.28 10.56 16.17
CA ALA A 84 3.10 10.00 14.81
C ALA A 84 1.77 9.28 14.72
N LEU A 85 1.28 9.11 13.50
CA LEU A 85 0.20 8.15 13.25
C LEU A 85 0.86 6.86 12.78
N GLN A 86 0.50 5.74 13.38
CA GLN A 86 1.03 4.45 12.99
C GLN A 86 -0.02 3.67 12.21
N ILE A 87 0.39 3.14 11.07
CA ILE A 87 -0.45 2.33 10.21
C ILE A 87 0.09 0.92 10.24
N THR A 88 -0.72 -0.03 10.68
CA THR A 88 -0.40 -1.45 10.54
C THR A 88 -1.25 -1.99 9.41
N HIS A 89 -0.61 -2.35 8.32
CA HIS A 89 -1.28 -2.83 7.12
C HIS A 89 -1.17 -4.34 7.05
N HIS A 90 -2.32 -5.00 7.11
CA HIS A 90 -2.43 -6.47 7.18
C HIS A 90 -2.95 -7.06 5.88
N GLN A 91 -2.76 -8.37 5.74
CA GLN A 91 -3.37 -9.18 4.69
C GLN A 91 -2.95 -8.79 3.28
N ILE A 92 -1.66 -8.45 3.13
CA ILE A 92 -1.07 -8.25 1.80
C ILE A 92 -1.07 -9.59 1.09
N GLU A 93 -1.47 -9.61 -0.19
CA GLU A 93 -1.45 -10.81 -1.00
C GLU A 93 -0.04 -11.38 -1.06
N GLU A 94 0.10 -12.67 -0.77
CA GLU A 94 1.40 -13.31 -0.74
C GLU A 94 1.86 -13.73 -2.13
N CYS A 95 3.16 -13.86 -2.29
CA CYS A 95 3.76 -14.30 -3.54
C CYS A 95 3.78 -15.83 -3.59
N THR A 96 3.34 -16.42 -4.72
CA THR A 96 3.42 -17.86 -4.90
C THR A 96 4.85 -18.34 -5.08
N ASP A 97 5.70 -17.48 -5.65
CA ASP A 97 7.14 -17.72 -5.75
C ASP A 97 7.80 -17.32 -4.43
N LYS A 98 8.12 -18.31 -3.61
CA LYS A 98 8.70 -18.10 -2.29
C LYS A 98 10.06 -17.38 -2.33
N SER A 99 10.82 -17.59 -3.40
CA SER A 99 12.11 -16.91 -3.55
C SER A 99 11.98 -15.40 -3.76
N PHE A 100 10.80 -14.94 -4.16
CA PHE A 100 10.51 -13.53 -4.42
C PHE A 100 9.72 -12.88 -3.28
N SER A 101 9.29 -13.63 -2.28
CA SER A 101 8.37 -13.15 -1.23
C SER A 101 8.87 -11.92 -0.48
N ASP A 102 10.13 -11.92 -0.05
CA ASP A 102 10.71 -10.77 0.67
C ASP A 102 10.76 -9.53 -0.21
N THR A 103 11.20 -9.70 -1.44
CA THR A 103 11.27 -8.60 -2.40
C THR A 103 9.89 -8.05 -2.71
N TRP A 104 8.91 -8.93 -2.90
CA TRP A 104 7.53 -8.55 -3.15
C TRP A 104 6.98 -7.71 -2.00
N LEU A 105 7.18 -8.15 -0.77
CA LEU A 105 6.64 -7.46 0.41
C LEU A 105 7.29 -6.07 0.58
N LYS A 106 8.60 -5.97 0.36
CA LYS A 106 9.31 -4.68 0.39
C LYS A 106 8.81 -3.74 -0.70
N ALA A 107 8.60 -4.25 -1.90
CA ALA A 107 8.09 -3.47 -3.03
C ALA A 107 6.67 -2.98 -2.75
N PHE A 108 5.81 -3.86 -2.25
CA PHE A 108 4.45 -3.50 -1.91
C PHE A 108 4.42 -2.43 -0.81
N ALA A 109 5.35 -2.51 0.15
CA ALA A 109 5.49 -1.48 1.19
C ALA A 109 5.76 -0.10 0.60
N VAL A 110 6.55 0.00 -0.46
CA VAL A 110 6.82 1.28 -1.14
C VAL A 110 5.55 1.80 -1.82
N VAL A 111 4.79 0.93 -2.47
CA VAL A 111 3.49 1.30 -3.06
C VAL A 111 2.55 1.83 -1.97
N LEU A 112 2.46 1.13 -0.85
CA LEU A 112 1.63 1.56 0.27
C LEU A 112 2.07 2.90 0.84
N CYS A 113 3.37 3.14 0.90
CA CYS A 113 3.92 4.41 1.36
C CYS A 113 3.40 5.56 0.49
N GLY A 114 3.45 5.42 -0.83
CA GLY A 114 2.91 6.42 -1.75
C GLY A 114 1.40 6.57 -1.63
N LEU A 115 0.70 5.45 -1.51
CA LEU A 115 -0.75 5.42 -1.37
C LEU A 115 -1.22 6.17 -0.12
N TYR A 116 -0.65 5.84 1.04
CA TYR A 116 -1.01 6.49 2.30
C TYR A 116 -0.61 7.95 2.33
N GLN A 117 0.58 8.28 1.80
CA GLN A 117 1.01 9.68 1.71
C GLN A 117 -0.03 10.51 0.96
N ALA A 118 -0.51 10.01 -0.17
CA ALA A 118 -1.51 10.71 -0.97
C ALA A 118 -2.85 10.78 -0.25
N TYR A 119 -3.29 9.70 0.39
CA TYR A 119 -4.56 9.71 1.13
C TYR A 119 -4.54 10.69 2.32
N PHE A 120 -3.44 10.72 3.07
CA PHE A 120 -3.32 11.69 4.16
C PHE A 120 -3.33 13.13 3.63
N SER A 121 -2.70 13.36 2.50
CA SER A 121 -2.73 14.66 1.84
C SER A 121 -4.17 15.05 1.44
N GLN A 122 -4.92 14.11 0.86
CA GLN A 122 -6.33 14.32 0.51
C GLN A 122 -7.19 14.65 1.73
N ALA A 123 -6.85 14.06 2.87
CA ALA A 123 -7.55 14.30 4.13
C ALA A 123 -7.14 15.63 4.79
N GLY A 124 -6.22 16.37 4.20
CA GLY A 124 -5.80 17.69 4.70
C GLY A 124 -4.58 17.67 5.60
N ALA A 125 -3.83 16.58 5.65
CA ALA A 125 -2.62 16.52 6.46
C ALA A 125 -1.57 17.53 5.94
N PRO A 126 -0.84 18.19 6.85
CA PRO A 126 0.21 19.13 6.44
C PRO A 126 1.31 18.43 5.62
N SER A 127 1.87 19.15 4.65
CA SER A 127 2.94 18.62 3.79
C SER A 127 4.22 18.30 4.54
N ALA A 128 4.38 18.83 5.76
CA ALA A 128 5.52 18.50 6.62
C ALA A 128 5.47 17.08 7.15
N LEU A 129 4.30 16.43 7.11
CA LEU A 129 4.14 15.04 7.55
C LEU A 129 4.48 14.10 6.41
N VAL A 130 5.33 13.13 6.67
CA VAL A 130 5.83 12.19 5.68
C VAL A 130 5.56 10.77 6.14
N CYS A 131 5.05 9.95 5.22
CA CYS A 131 4.83 8.53 5.46
C CYS A 131 6.12 7.76 5.20
N LYS A 132 6.51 6.90 6.13
CA LYS A 132 7.70 6.05 5.98
C LYS A 132 7.41 4.63 6.45
N VAL A 133 8.05 3.68 5.82
CA VAL A 133 8.00 2.28 6.24
C VAL A 133 8.87 2.13 7.49
N VAL A 134 8.29 1.56 8.55
CA VAL A 134 8.99 1.33 9.81
C VAL A 134 9.48 -0.10 9.93
N SER A 135 8.62 -1.05 9.57
CA SER A 135 9.01 -2.46 9.59
C SER A 135 8.19 -3.27 8.60
N ILE A 136 8.77 -4.39 8.22
CA ILE A 136 8.15 -5.34 7.30
C ILE A 136 8.06 -6.66 8.06
N VAL A 137 6.83 -7.17 8.20
CA VAL A 137 6.57 -8.35 9.00
C VAL A 137 6.05 -9.47 8.08
N ALA A 138 6.94 -10.41 7.79
CA ALA A 138 6.55 -11.54 6.95
C ALA A 138 5.43 -12.34 7.63
N PRO A 139 4.52 -12.94 6.88
CA PRO A 139 4.54 -13.01 5.41
C PRO A 139 3.78 -11.88 4.71
N ASN A 140 2.97 -11.08 5.41
CA ASN A 140 1.96 -10.25 4.74
C ASN A 140 1.59 -8.95 5.45
N GLU A 141 2.49 -8.44 6.28
CA GLU A 141 2.19 -7.24 7.07
C GLU A 141 3.30 -6.20 6.96
N VAL A 142 2.91 -4.93 6.96
CA VAL A 142 3.83 -3.80 6.91
C VAL A 142 3.39 -2.75 7.93
N VAL A 143 4.35 -2.18 8.66
CA VAL A 143 4.08 -1.07 9.58
C VAL A 143 4.69 0.19 9.00
N LEU A 144 3.86 1.23 8.92
CA LEU A 144 4.25 2.56 8.43
C LEU A 144 3.94 3.60 9.49
N GLN A 145 4.62 4.73 9.40
CA GLN A 145 4.31 5.88 10.26
C GLN A 145 4.26 7.16 9.44
N LEU A 146 3.29 8.00 9.77
CA LEU A 146 3.20 9.36 9.26
C LEU A 146 3.64 10.29 10.37
N LYS A 147 4.74 11.01 10.16
CA LYS A 147 5.29 11.93 11.17
C LYS A 147 6.05 13.07 10.51
N LYS A 148 6.41 14.05 11.30
CA LYS A 148 7.16 15.20 10.82
C LYS A 148 8.51 14.76 10.26
N ARG A 149 8.89 15.36 9.15
CA ARG A 149 10.21 15.21 8.57
C ARG A 149 11.25 15.73 9.57
N SER A 150 12.25 14.90 9.88
CA SER A 150 13.32 15.29 10.80
C SER A 150 14.40 16.12 10.10
#